data_d4b018fb2ffe0f83aab7a7d397912cf3
#
_entry.id   d4b018fb2ffe0f83aab7a7d397912cf3
#
_cell.length_a   1.000
_cell.length_b   1.000
_cell.length_c   1.000
_cell.angle_alpha   90.00
_cell.angle_beta   90.00
_cell.angle_gamma   90.00
#
_symmetry.space_group_name_H-M   'P 1'
#
loop_
_entity.id
_entity.type
_entity.pdbx_description
1 polymer ?
#
loop_
_entity_poly.entity_id
_entity_poly.type
_entity_poly.pdbx_seq_one_letter_code
_entity_poly.pdbx_strand_id
1 'polypeptide(L)'
;MSKGEIMNRLATSKEDILAASRELIRENGWAAVSIRSVAAKCSVSAGTIYNYYESKAELLGATIESVWQEIFFHPEDEQVFHDVTTCISWIYERFQYGNKRFPGFFSLHSFGFMKEGKDDGKKRMMRTWGHILNGLCEVLKNDHKIRPGVFDENFTEMQFAEILFSLMLVSVIREDYDPSSCLLYTSDAADEL
;
A
#
# COMPACT_ATOMS: atom_id res chain seq x y z
N MET A 1 -53.00 -0.77 9.02
CA MET A 1 -51.64 -1.03 9.50
C MET A 1 -50.75 -1.13 8.28
N SER A 2 -49.89 -0.17 8.13
CA SER A 2 -49.12 0.15 6.90
C SER A 2 -48.04 -0.89 6.63
N LYS A 3 -48.11 -1.53 5.44
CA LYS A 3 -47.02 -2.23 4.78
C LYS A 3 -46.23 -1.18 3.99
N GLY A 4 -45.16 -0.62 4.51
CA GLY A 4 -44.46 0.38 3.74
C GLY A 4 -43.23 1.03 4.37
N GLU A 5 -42.46 0.29 5.17
CA GLU A 5 -41.11 0.68 5.54
C GLU A 5 -40.15 -0.50 5.37
N ILE A 6 -40.06 -1.01 4.16
CA ILE A 6 -38.87 -1.73 3.75
C ILE A 6 -37.83 -0.65 3.49
N MET A 7 -37.04 -0.36 4.52
CA MET A 7 -35.81 0.40 4.43
C MET A 7 -35.08 0.04 3.13
N ASN A 8 -34.97 1.03 2.25
CA ASN A 8 -34.14 0.98 1.06
C ASN A 8 -32.67 0.92 1.54
N ARG A 9 -32.24 -0.23 2.06
CA ARG A 9 -30.83 -0.51 2.31
C ARG A 9 -30.17 -0.42 0.95
N LEU A 10 -29.25 0.53 0.75
CA LEU A 10 -28.34 0.53 -0.37
C LEU A 10 -27.84 -0.90 -0.53
N ALA A 11 -28.06 -1.51 -1.70
CA ALA A 11 -27.78 -2.94 -1.92
C ALA A 11 -26.31 -3.30 -1.67
N THR A 12 -25.40 -2.31 -1.63
CA THR A 12 -23.98 -2.40 -1.32
C THR A 12 -23.40 -0.98 -1.14
N SER A 13 -22.17 -0.88 -0.64
CA SER A 13 -21.40 0.35 -0.51
C SER A 13 -20.04 0.22 -1.20
N LYS A 14 -19.32 1.34 -1.39
CA LYS A 14 -17.92 1.29 -1.87
C LYS A 14 -17.05 0.41 -0.97
N GLU A 15 -17.23 0.50 0.34
CA GLU A 15 -16.47 -0.30 1.30
C GLU A 15 -16.78 -1.79 1.19
N ASP A 16 -18.06 -2.17 1.05
CA ASP A 16 -18.45 -3.57 0.85
C ASP A 16 -17.84 -4.15 -0.44
N ILE A 17 -17.82 -3.36 -1.52
CA ILE A 17 -17.22 -3.74 -2.80
C ILE A 17 -15.71 -3.96 -2.65
N LEU A 18 -15.02 -3.06 -1.96
CA LEU A 18 -13.57 -3.17 -1.72
C LEU A 18 -13.26 -4.33 -0.76
N ALA A 19 -14.06 -4.53 0.28
CA ALA A 19 -13.92 -5.67 1.18
C ALA A 19 -14.10 -7.00 0.43
N ALA A 20 -15.12 -7.12 -0.42
CA ALA A 20 -15.32 -8.29 -1.27
C ALA A 20 -14.16 -8.51 -2.25
N SER A 21 -13.61 -7.43 -2.82
CA SER A 21 -12.44 -7.50 -3.70
C SER A 21 -11.20 -7.99 -2.97
N ARG A 22 -10.92 -7.47 -1.78
CA ARG A 22 -9.81 -7.94 -0.91
C ARG A 22 -9.97 -9.42 -0.55
N GLU A 23 -11.18 -9.86 -0.25
CA GLU A 23 -11.45 -11.25 0.08
C GLU A 23 -11.23 -12.18 -1.12
N LEU A 24 -11.66 -11.79 -2.32
CA LEU A 24 -11.36 -12.53 -3.56
C LEU A 24 -9.86 -12.67 -3.80
N ILE A 25 -9.07 -11.64 -3.51
CA ILE A 25 -7.61 -11.70 -3.63
C ILE A 25 -7.03 -12.73 -2.64
N ARG A 26 -7.50 -12.74 -1.39
CA ARG A 26 -7.03 -13.68 -0.36
C ARG A 26 -7.34 -15.14 -0.71
N GLU A 27 -8.55 -15.39 -1.24
CA GLU A 27 -9.04 -16.73 -1.52
C GLU A 27 -8.46 -17.31 -2.83
N ASN A 28 -8.35 -16.47 -3.87
CA ASN A 28 -8.15 -16.94 -5.24
C ASN A 28 -7.06 -16.16 -6.00
N GLY A 29 -6.36 -15.25 -5.32
CA GLY A 29 -5.33 -14.40 -5.88
C GLY A 29 -5.89 -13.24 -6.71
N TRP A 30 -4.98 -12.38 -7.15
CA TRP A 30 -5.28 -11.13 -7.81
C TRP A 30 -6.14 -11.26 -9.08
N ALA A 31 -5.89 -12.29 -9.88
CA ALA A 31 -6.61 -12.52 -11.14
C ALA A 31 -8.11 -12.80 -10.96
N ALA A 32 -8.55 -13.15 -9.74
CA ALA A 32 -9.94 -13.42 -9.43
C ALA A 32 -10.81 -12.14 -9.39
N VAL A 33 -10.21 -10.95 -9.27
CA VAL A 33 -10.95 -9.70 -9.17
C VAL A 33 -11.46 -9.26 -10.55
N SER A 34 -12.78 -9.25 -10.70
CA SER A 34 -13.49 -8.77 -11.88
C SER A 34 -14.83 -8.16 -11.47
N ILE A 35 -15.42 -7.33 -12.33
CA ILE A 35 -16.77 -6.78 -12.07
C ILE A 35 -17.77 -7.88 -11.72
N ARG A 36 -17.72 -9.02 -12.43
CA ARG A 36 -18.66 -10.13 -12.24
C ARG A 36 -18.41 -10.88 -10.92
N SER A 37 -17.16 -11.19 -10.60
CA SER A 37 -16.83 -11.91 -9.36
C SER A 37 -17.12 -11.07 -8.12
N VAL A 38 -16.83 -9.79 -8.17
CA VAL A 38 -17.12 -8.84 -7.07
C VAL A 38 -18.63 -8.67 -6.92
N ALA A 39 -19.38 -8.50 -8.01
CA ALA A 39 -20.85 -8.42 -7.98
C ALA A 39 -21.47 -9.69 -7.35
N ALA A 40 -20.98 -10.87 -7.75
CA ALA A 40 -21.42 -12.14 -7.17
C ALA A 40 -21.11 -12.24 -5.68
N LYS A 41 -19.90 -11.83 -5.25
CA LYS A 41 -19.47 -11.83 -3.85
C LYS A 41 -20.33 -10.86 -3.00
N CYS A 42 -20.70 -9.70 -3.55
CA CYS A 42 -21.61 -8.73 -2.92
C CYS A 42 -23.09 -9.09 -3.03
N SER A 43 -23.45 -10.17 -3.75
CA SER A 43 -24.84 -10.55 -4.02
C SER A 43 -25.65 -9.46 -4.75
N VAL A 44 -25.01 -8.73 -5.67
CA VAL A 44 -25.61 -7.67 -6.48
C VAL A 44 -25.42 -7.92 -7.98
N SER A 45 -26.05 -7.11 -8.82
CA SER A 45 -25.85 -7.15 -10.27
C SER A 45 -24.51 -6.49 -10.66
N ALA A 46 -23.92 -6.89 -11.80
CA ALA A 46 -22.77 -6.21 -12.37
C ALA A 46 -23.06 -4.71 -12.64
N GLY A 47 -24.28 -4.36 -13.03
CA GLY A 47 -24.73 -2.97 -13.20
C GLY A 47 -24.63 -2.17 -11.90
N THR A 48 -24.87 -2.80 -10.74
CA THR A 48 -24.72 -2.14 -9.44
C THR A 48 -23.25 -1.74 -9.20
N ILE A 49 -22.29 -2.61 -9.55
CA ILE A 49 -20.86 -2.28 -9.43
C ILE A 49 -20.49 -1.10 -10.35
N TYR A 50 -21.03 -1.06 -11.57
CA TYR A 50 -20.78 0.04 -12.51
C TYR A 50 -21.34 1.40 -12.02
N ASN A 51 -22.30 1.43 -11.08
CA ASN A 51 -22.73 2.67 -10.44
C ASN A 51 -21.66 3.28 -9.50
N TYR A 52 -20.68 2.49 -9.07
CA TYR A 52 -19.60 2.90 -8.16
C TYR A 52 -18.24 3.05 -8.84
N TYR A 53 -17.99 2.26 -9.90
CA TYR A 53 -16.74 2.21 -10.66
C TYR A 53 -17.04 2.13 -12.15
N GLU A 54 -16.63 3.12 -12.90
CA GLU A 54 -16.95 3.25 -14.34
C GLU A 54 -16.32 2.13 -15.19
N SER A 55 -15.23 1.51 -14.69
CA SER A 55 -14.51 0.47 -15.41
C SER A 55 -13.89 -0.58 -14.47
N LYS A 56 -13.51 -1.73 -15.05
CA LYS A 56 -12.71 -2.74 -14.35
C LYS A 56 -11.38 -2.13 -13.86
N ALA A 57 -10.76 -1.27 -14.65
CA ALA A 57 -9.48 -0.64 -14.29
C ALA A 57 -9.63 0.28 -13.07
N GLU A 58 -10.72 1.02 -12.97
CA GLU A 58 -11.02 1.84 -11.81
C GLU A 58 -11.27 1.01 -10.56
N LEU A 59 -12.08 -0.06 -10.65
CA LEU A 59 -12.28 -1.00 -9.54
C LEU A 59 -10.96 -1.61 -9.06
N LEU A 60 -10.10 -2.07 -10.00
CA LEU A 60 -8.79 -2.63 -9.65
C LEU A 60 -7.90 -1.60 -9.00
N GLY A 61 -7.86 -0.36 -9.50
CA GLY A 61 -7.09 0.72 -8.89
C GLY A 61 -7.52 1.04 -7.46
N ALA A 62 -8.84 1.13 -7.23
CA ALA A 62 -9.38 1.34 -5.89
C ALA A 62 -9.12 0.13 -4.96
N THR A 63 -9.16 -1.09 -5.51
CA THR A 63 -8.84 -2.31 -4.76
C THR A 63 -7.36 -2.33 -4.33
N ILE A 64 -6.42 -1.95 -5.22
CA ILE A 64 -5.00 -1.82 -4.90
C ILE A 64 -4.81 -0.83 -3.74
N GLU A 65 -5.40 0.35 -3.86
CA GLU A 65 -5.33 1.38 -2.82
C GLU A 65 -5.88 0.86 -1.48
N SER A 66 -7.01 0.17 -1.50
CA SER A 66 -7.62 -0.45 -0.33
C SER A 66 -6.75 -1.54 0.31
N VAL A 67 -5.98 -2.32 -0.48
CA VAL A 67 -5.02 -3.30 0.03
C VAL A 67 -3.82 -2.58 0.67
N TRP A 68 -3.29 -1.52 0.05
CA TRP A 68 -2.23 -0.69 0.64
C TRP A 68 -2.67 -0.09 1.99
N GLN A 69 -3.90 0.43 2.07
CA GLN A 69 -4.46 0.94 3.31
C GLN A 69 -4.56 -0.14 4.40
N GLU A 70 -5.02 -1.37 4.05
CA GLU A 70 -5.08 -2.48 5.01
C GLU A 70 -3.69 -2.91 5.49
N ILE A 71 -2.66 -2.81 4.65
CA ILE A 71 -1.29 -3.20 5.02
C ILE A 71 -0.63 -2.13 5.90
N PHE A 72 -0.78 -0.84 5.58
CA PHE A 72 0.05 0.23 6.15
C PHE A 72 -0.70 1.23 7.04
N PHE A 73 -2.03 1.26 7.03
CA PHE A 73 -2.77 2.21 7.85
C PHE A 73 -3.18 1.59 9.18
N HIS A 74 -2.35 1.82 10.20
CA HIS A 74 -2.58 1.40 11.58
C HIS A 74 -2.41 2.62 12.50
N PRO A 75 -3.50 3.24 12.96
CA PRO A 75 -3.47 4.46 13.78
C PRO A 75 -2.70 4.31 15.11
N GLU A 76 -2.57 3.09 15.62
CA GLU A 76 -1.83 2.76 16.83
C GLU A 76 -0.30 2.79 16.66
N ASP A 77 0.20 2.88 15.42
CA ASP A 77 1.63 2.81 15.11
C ASP A 77 2.31 4.21 15.09
N GLU A 78 1.71 5.26 15.63
CA GLU A 78 2.29 6.61 15.63
C GLU A 78 3.72 6.67 16.22
N GLN A 79 4.04 5.82 17.20
CA GLN A 79 5.36 5.78 17.83
C GLN A 79 6.47 5.24 16.91
N VAL A 80 6.11 4.51 15.87
CA VAL A 80 7.06 3.91 14.91
C VAL A 80 7.77 5.00 14.09
N PHE A 81 7.17 6.18 13.96
CA PHE A 81 7.66 7.26 13.11
C PHE A 81 8.63 8.23 13.80
N HIS A 82 9.11 7.90 15.01
CA HIS A 82 10.09 8.72 15.74
C HIS A 82 11.55 8.30 15.53
N ASP A 83 11.80 7.11 14.97
CA ASP A 83 13.10 6.49 14.83
C ASP A 83 13.17 5.77 13.48
N VAL A 84 14.16 6.09 12.67
CA VAL A 84 14.28 5.55 11.31
C VAL A 84 14.48 4.03 11.31
N THR A 85 15.25 3.49 12.25
CA THR A 85 15.51 2.05 12.37
C THR A 85 14.22 1.29 12.69
N THR A 86 13.44 1.80 13.64
CA THR A 86 12.14 1.25 14.02
C THR A 86 11.15 1.36 12.86
N CYS A 87 11.12 2.50 12.16
CA CYS A 87 10.28 2.71 10.99
C CYS A 87 10.60 1.73 9.86
N ILE A 88 11.88 1.51 9.55
CA ILE A 88 12.32 0.54 8.54
C ILE A 88 11.87 -0.87 8.93
N SER A 89 12.13 -1.30 10.17
CA SER A 89 11.75 -2.62 10.66
C SER A 89 10.24 -2.84 10.53
N TRP A 90 9.44 -1.86 10.94
CA TRP A 90 7.99 -1.89 10.80
C TRP A 90 7.54 -1.99 9.33
N ILE A 91 8.15 -1.24 8.40
CA ILE A 91 7.82 -1.33 6.97
C ILE A 91 8.05 -2.75 6.45
N TYR A 92 9.17 -3.39 6.83
CA TYR A 92 9.45 -4.77 6.42
C TYR A 92 8.46 -5.78 7.03
N GLU A 93 8.06 -5.61 8.27
CA GLU A 93 6.99 -6.39 8.89
C GLU A 93 5.66 -6.23 8.14
N ARG A 94 5.34 -5.00 7.71
CA ARG A 94 4.15 -4.73 6.88
C ARG A 94 4.23 -5.39 5.51
N PHE A 95 5.39 -5.39 4.86
CA PHE A 95 5.59 -6.12 3.62
C PHE A 95 5.41 -7.62 3.81
N GLN A 96 5.99 -8.20 4.85
CA GLN A 96 5.82 -9.62 5.17
C GLN A 96 4.35 -9.97 5.46
N TYR A 97 3.68 -9.13 6.26
CA TYR A 97 2.25 -9.26 6.52
C TYR A 97 1.44 -9.19 5.22
N GLY A 98 1.70 -8.19 4.38
CA GLY A 98 1.01 -7.98 3.10
C GLY A 98 1.20 -9.16 2.15
N ASN A 99 2.42 -9.68 2.00
CA ASN A 99 2.69 -10.84 1.16
C ASN A 99 1.96 -12.11 1.65
N LYS A 100 1.93 -12.33 2.97
CA LYS A 100 1.20 -13.44 3.57
C LYS A 100 -0.31 -13.28 3.45
N ARG A 101 -0.82 -12.07 3.61
CA ARG A 101 -2.25 -11.75 3.62
C ARG A 101 -2.85 -11.67 2.23
N PHE A 102 -2.06 -11.18 1.25
CA PHE A 102 -2.44 -10.98 -0.15
C PHE A 102 -1.38 -11.58 -1.07
N PRO A 103 -1.34 -12.92 -1.23
CA PRO A 103 -0.32 -13.59 -2.01
C PRO A 103 -0.21 -13.03 -3.45
N GLY A 104 1.01 -12.70 -3.87
CA GLY A 104 1.28 -12.14 -5.19
C GLY A 104 0.94 -10.65 -5.36
N PHE A 105 0.48 -9.96 -4.31
CA PHE A 105 0.16 -8.53 -4.39
C PHE A 105 1.38 -7.69 -4.77
N PHE A 106 2.53 -7.98 -4.21
CA PHE A 106 3.80 -7.30 -4.49
C PHE A 106 4.56 -7.85 -5.69
N SER A 107 4.04 -8.87 -6.39
CA SER A 107 4.71 -9.41 -7.57
C SER A 107 4.73 -8.39 -8.72
N LEU A 108 5.72 -8.52 -9.61
CA LEU A 108 5.84 -7.69 -10.81
C LEU A 108 4.57 -7.66 -11.67
N HIS A 109 3.73 -8.70 -11.59
CA HIS A 109 2.43 -8.75 -12.27
C HIS A 109 1.43 -7.75 -11.65
N SER A 110 1.45 -7.54 -10.33
CA SER A 110 0.61 -6.54 -9.68
C SER A 110 1.01 -5.12 -10.11
N PHE A 111 2.29 -4.84 -10.29
CA PHE A 111 2.78 -3.59 -10.89
C PHE A 111 2.51 -3.52 -12.41
N GLY A 112 2.40 -4.66 -13.10
CA GLY A 112 2.12 -4.76 -14.55
C GLY A 112 0.66 -4.46 -14.93
N PHE A 113 -0.31 -4.66 -14.03
CA PHE A 113 -1.71 -4.27 -14.25
C PHE A 113 -1.90 -2.75 -14.48
N MET A 114 -0.92 -1.95 -14.10
CA MET A 114 -0.87 -0.51 -14.41
C MET A 114 -0.65 -0.22 -15.90
N LYS A 115 -0.37 -1.21 -16.74
CA LYS A 115 -0.25 -1.04 -18.19
C LYS A 115 -1.60 -0.88 -18.91
N GLU A 116 -2.70 -1.38 -18.36
CA GLU A 116 -4.01 -1.35 -19.03
C GLU A 116 -4.84 -0.09 -18.74
N GLY A 117 -4.60 0.60 -17.63
CA GLY A 117 -5.23 1.91 -17.30
C GLY A 117 -4.18 3.02 -17.35
N LYS A 118 -3.71 3.36 -18.54
CA LYS A 118 -2.39 3.97 -18.80
C LYS A 118 -1.98 5.23 -18.04
N ASP A 119 -2.88 6.06 -17.51
CA ASP A 119 -2.49 7.29 -16.81
C ASP A 119 -2.93 7.34 -15.34
N ASP A 120 -4.11 6.87 -15.00
CA ASP A 120 -4.65 7.00 -13.64
C ASP A 120 -4.02 6.00 -12.65
N GLY A 121 -3.74 4.77 -13.09
CA GLY A 121 -3.05 3.77 -12.27
C GLY A 121 -1.63 4.21 -11.90
N LYS A 122 -0.89 4.75 -12.87
CA LYS A 122 0.45 5.30 -12.65
C LYS A 122 0.41 6.50 -11.70
N LYS A 123 -0.54 7.42 -11.88
CA LYS A 123 -0.70 8.59 -11.00
C LYS A 123 -1.07 8.19 -9.56
N ARG A 124 -1.90 7.16 -9.38
CA ARG A 124 -2.26 6.64 -8.05
C ARG A 124 -1.04 6.02 -7.35
N MET A 125 -0.27 5.19 -8.07
CA MET A 125 0.96 4.61 -7.55
C MET A 125 1.99 5.68 -7.17
N MET A 126 2.23 6.65 -8.05
CA MET A 126 3.16 7.74 -7.77
C MET A 126 2.74 8.56 -6.55
N ARG A 127 1.44 8.73 -6.31
CA ARG A 127 0.94 9.35 -5.06
C ARG A 127 1.24 8.50 -3.84
N THR A 128 0.96 7.18 -3.89
CA THR A 128 1.24 6.28 -2.77
C THR A 128 2.72 6.24 -2.45
N TRP A 129 3.59 6.15 -3.47
CA TRP A 129 5.04 6.21 -3.29
C TRP A 129 5.51 7.54 -2.74
N GLY A 130 4.92 8.65 -3.23
CA GLY A 130 5.19 9.98 -2.70
C GLY A 130 4.85 10.11 -1.21
N HIS A 131 3.77 9.49 -0.75
CA HIS A 131 3.43 9.46 0.67
C HIS A 131 4.44 8.67 1.49
N ILE A 132 4.88 7.50 1.01
CA ILE A 132 5.91 6.70 1.70
C ILE A 132 7.23 7.46 1.77
N LEU A 133 7.68 8.02 0.64
CA LEU A 133 8.93 8.81 0.59
C LEU A 133 8.88 10.02 1.51
N ASN A 134 7.79 10.78 1.49
CA ASN A 134 7.62 11.92 2.37
C ASN A 134 7.60 11.50 3.85
N GLY A 135 6.91 10.38 4.17
CA GLY A 135 6.91 9.82 5.52
C GLY A 135 8.31 9.44 5.99
N LEU A 136 9.10 8.72 5.18
CA LEU A 136 10.50 8.39 5.48
C LEU A 136 11.35 9.65 5.68
N CYS A 137 11.20 10.65 4.79
CA CYS A 137 11.92 11.90 4.89
C CYS A 137 11.59 12.65 6.20
N GLU A 138 10.33 12.69 6.62
CA GLU A 138 9.94 13.30 7.89
C GLU A 138 10.49 12.53 9.11
N VAL A 139 10.51 11.19 9.05
CA VAL A 139 11.16 10.39 10.11
C VAL A 139 12.64 10.71 10.19
N LEU A 140 13.36 10.77 9.04
CA LEU A 140 14.79 11.13 9.00
C LEU A 140 15.07 12.53 9.58
N LYS A 141 14.22 13.51 9.30
CA LYS A 141 14.38 14.88 9.86
C LYS A 141 14.15 14.96 11.36
N ASN A 142 13.31 14.10 11.91
CA ASN A 142 12.88 14.15 13.30
C ASN A 142 13.63 13.14 14.19
N ASP A 143 14.41 12.25 13.62
CA ASP A 143 15.18 11.25 14.38
C ASP A 143 16.40 11.89 15.05
N HIS A 144 16.31 12.03 16.36
CA HIS A 144 17.38 12.62 17.18
C HIS A 144 18.65 11.76 17.31
N LYS A 145 18.62 10.52 16.83
CA LYS A 145 19.80 9.64 16.79
C LYS A 145 20.71 9.94 15.60
N ILE A 146 20.18 10.59 14.58
CA ILE A 146 20.96 11.02 13.41
C ILE A 146 21.84 12.19 13.82
N ARG A 147 23.15 12.07 13.55
CA ARG A 147 24.11 13.12 13.90
C ARG A 147 23.80 14.41 13.11
N PRO A 148 23.89 15.58 13.76
CA PRO A 148 23.79 16.86 13.06
C PRO A 148 24.85 16.97 11.96
N GLY A 149 24.44 17.39 10.75
CA GLY A 149 25.33 17.59 9.62
C GLY A 149 25.57 16.38 8.71
N VAL A 150 24.89 15.24 8.99
CA VAL A 150 24.89 14.09 8.06
C VAL A 150 24.22 14.44 6.75
N PHE A 151 23.16 15.22 6.82
CA PHE A 151 22.46 15.75 5.64
C PHE A 151 22.84 17.21 5.40
N ASP A 152 23.07 17.55 4.12
CA ASP A 152 23.42 18.88 3.66
C ASP A 152 22.77 19.18 2.28
N GLU A 153 23.19 20.27 1.61
CA GLU A 153 22.71 20.64 0.28
C GLU A 153 23.11 19.65 -0.83
N ASN A 154 24.15 18.83 -0.62
CA ASN A 154 24.64 17.85 -1.59
C ASN A 154 24.03 16.46 -1.36
N PHE A 155 23.66 16.15 -0.12
CA PHE A 155 23.02 14.88 0.26
C PHE A 155 21.90 15.13 1.27
N THR A 156 20.69 15.15 0.77
CA THR A 156 19.48 15.49 1.55
C THR A 156 18.80 14.26 2.15
N GLU A 157 17.98 14.47 3.17
CA GLU A 157 17.11 13.43 3.75
C GLU A 157 16.20 12.78 2.69
N MET A 158 15.74 13.57 1.70
CA MET A 158 14.91 13.05 0.61
C MET A 158 15.70 12.08 -0.28
N GLN A 159 16.95 12.42 -0.65
CA GLN A 159 17.80 11.52 -1.44
C GLN A 159 18.10 10.22 -0.70
N PHE A 160 18.31 10.29 0.61
CA PHE A 160 18.50 9.09 1.41
C PHE A 160 17.20 8.27 1.53
N ALA A 161 16.06 8.92 1.72
CA ALA A 161 14.75 8.25 1.69
C ALA A 161 14.49 7.52 0.35
N GLU A 162 14.90 8.11 -0.78
CA GLU A 162 14.82 7.48 -2.10
C GLU A 162 15.70 6.23 -2.21
N ILE A 163 16.91 6.25 -1.64
CA ILE A 163 17.80 5.08 -1.58
C ILE A 163 17.15 3.98 -0.75
N LEU A 164 16.70 4.29 0.47
CA LEU A 164 16.04 3.33 1.35
C LEU A 164 14.79 2.72 0.68
N PHE A 165 13.97 3.55 0.07
CA PHE A 165 12.79 3.09 -0.67
C PHE A 165 13.13 2.17 -1.83
N SER A 166 14.21 2.47 -2.56
CA SER A 166 14.70 1.61 -3.65
C SER A 166 15.14 0.25 -3.14
N LEU A 167 15.85 0.18 -2.01
CA LEU A 167 16.23 -1.08 -1.35
C LEU A 167 14.99 -1.88 -0.91
N MET A 168 14.00 -1.21 -0.33
CA MET A 168 12.73 -1.82 0.06
C MET A 168 11.98 -2.41 -1.15
N LEU A 169 11.93 -1.70 -2.27
CA LEU A 169 11.32 -2.21 -3.50
C LEU A 169 12.04 -3.45 -4.03
N VAL A 170 13.37 -3.47 -3.98
CA VAL A 170 14.17 -4.65 -4.39
C VAL A 170 13.90 -5.84 -3.46
N SER A 171 13.80 -5.62 -2.16
CA SER A 171 13.45 -6.64 -1.17
C SER A 171 12.08 -7.25 -1.44
N VAL A 172 11.09 -6.41 -1.74
CA VAL A 172 9.74 -6.86 -2.10
C VAL A 172 9.74 -7.71 -3.38
N ILE A 173 10.52 -7.30 -4.42
CA ILE A 173 10.64 -8.03 -5.68
C ILE A 173 11.31 -9.40 -5.48
N ARG A 174 12.26 -9.48 -4.54
CA ARG A 174 12.97 -10.72 -4.20
C ARG A 174 12.22 -11.60 -3.21
N GLU A 175 11.11 -11.09 -2.66
CA GLU A 175 10.39 -11.72 -1.54
C GLU A 175 11.31 -11.95 -0.32
N ASP A 176 12.32 -11.09 -0.16
CA ASP A 176 13.26 -11.09 0.96
C ASP A 176 12.88 -9.96 1.91
N TYR A 177 12.28 -10.31 3.03
CA TYR A 177 11.76 -9.37 4.02
C TYR A 177 12.69 -9.22 5.23
N ASP A 178 13.99 -9.46 5.05
CA ASP A 178 15.01 -9.16 6.06
C ASP A 178 15.44 -7.68 5.96
N PRO A 179 15.19 -6.86 7.00
CA PRO A 179 15.57 -5.45 6.99
C PRO A 179 17.07 -5.21 7.16
N SER A 180 17.87 -6.25 7.45
CA SER A 180 19.30 -6.13 7.84
C SER A 180 20.12 -5.29 6.86
N SER A 181 19.90 -5.46 5.55
CA SER A 181 20.60 -4.67 4.53
C SER A 181 20.29 -3.17 4.62
N CYS A 182 19.02 -2.80 4.86
CA CYS A 182 18.64 -1.41 5.04
C CYS A 182 19.15 -0.86 6.38
N LEU A 183 19.09 -1.66 7.44
CA LEU A 183 19.51 -1.26 8.79
C LEU A 183 21.02 -1.06 8.90
N LEU A 184 21.84 -1.86 8.22
CA LEU A 184 23.28 -1.65 8.15
C LEU A 184 23.63 -0.28 7.58
N TYR A 185 23.04 0.08 6.45
CA TYR A 185 23.27 1.40 5.83
C TYR A 185 22.79 2.56 6.70
N THR A 186 21.76 2.37 7.53
CA THR A 186 21.30 3.42 8.45
C THR A 186 22.14 3.52 9.70
N SER A 187 22.68 2.42 10.24
CA SER A 187 23.56 2.43 11.43
C SER A 187 24.96 2.92 11.07
N ASP A 188 25.55 2.42 9.98
CA ASP A 188 26.89 2.83 9.56
C ASP A 188 26.93 4.31 9.12
N ALA A 189 25.88 4.79 8.47
CA ALA A 189 25.73 6.23 8.16
C ALA A 189 25.57 7.09 9.44
N ALA A 190 25.13 6.50 10.55
CA ALA A 190 25.07 7.18 11.84
C ALA A 190 26.41 7.17 12.59
N ASP A 191 27.26 6.17 12.37
CA ASP A 191 28.49 5.95 13.16
C ASP A 191 29.80 6.30 12.43
N GLU A 192 29.88 6.27 11.09
CA GLU A 192 31.13 6.40 10.33
C GLU A 192 31.23 7.63 9.39
N LEU A 193 30.21 8.48 9.28
CA LEU A 193 30.27 9.75 8.56
C LEU A 193 30.31 10.93 9.54
#